data_8b65d1e4a87a18367750197a28d5c4e6
#
_entry.id   8b65d1e4a87a18367750197a28d5c4e6
#
_cell.length_a   1.000
_cell.length_b   1.000
_cell.length_c   1.000
_cell.angle_alpha   90.00
_cell.angle_beta   90.00
_cell.angle_gamma   90.00
#
_symmetry.space_group_name_H-M   'P 1'
#
loop_
_entity.id
_entity.type
_entity.pdbx_description
1 polymer ?
#
loop_
_entity_poly.entity_id
_entity_poly.type
_entity_poly.pdbx_seq_one_letter_code
_entity_poly.pdbx_strand_id
1 'polypeptide(L)'
;DHCEFGVDVTSPSVFQKSELFSVTEKIYNPKFTWTIQGFSKLLKDTDYSDVFFIGERNWQIQVYPSGRATGEGKALSMFLNLDSKEKFRPYEKIYVRAKLRVLNQRQFRNVERPVEDWYNGPGYGPGYGWGYDEFISLSDLKDSSKGFVVNDMLMVQVEMEAISSTKYFPS
;
A
#
# COMPACT_ATOMS: atom_id res chain seq x y z
N ASP A 1 25.93 58.21 -7.03
CA ASP A 1 24.89 57.19 -7.10
C ASP A 1 25.09 56.24 -5.92
N HIS A 2 24.17 56.25 -4.98
CA HIS A 2 24.19 55.37 -3.83
C HIS A 2 23.00 54.41 -3.92
N CYS A 3 23.25 53.12 -3.85
CA CYS A 3 22.21 52.09 -3.86
C CYS A 3 22.20 51.44 -2.44
N GLU A 4 21.07 51.52 -1.75
CA GLU A 4 20.87 50.86 -0.48
C GLU A 4 19.96 49.66 -0.70
N PHE A 5 20.40 48.47 -0.27
CA PHE A 5 19.59 47.25 -0.27
C PHE A 5 19.19 46.96 1.18
N GLY A 6 17.89 47.00 1.43
CA GLY A 6 17.32 46.61 2.72
C GLY A 6 16.65 45.23 2.57
N VAL A 7 16.75 44.38 3.59
CA VAL A 7 15.98 43.13 3.73
C VAL A 7 14.99 43.36 4.87
N ASP A 8 13.72 43.38 4.55
CA ASP A 8 12.64 43.36 5.54
C ASP A 8 12.37 41.92 5.95
N VAL A 9 12.71 41.59 7.20
CA VAL A 9 12.35 40.31 7.83
C VAL A 9 11.04 40.52 8.55
N THR A 10 9.93 40.15 7.92
CA THR A 10 8.64 40.05 8.60
C THR A 10 8.59 38.70 9.33
N SER A 11 8.54 38.74 10.69
CA SER A 11 8.20 37.59 11.49
C SER A 11 6.74 37.23 11.17
N PRO A 12 6.41 36.03 10.63
CA PRO A 12 5.03 35.65 10.47
C PRO A 12 4.36 35.61 11.84
N SER A 13 3.10 36.00 11.89
CA SER A 13 2.23 35.79 13.06
C SER A 13 2.39 34.35 13.54
N VAL A 14 2.50 34.16 14.86
CA VAL A 14 2.66 32.83 15.49
C VAL A 14 1.67 31.87 14.84
N PHE A 15 2.17 30.89 14.10
CA PHE A 15 1.30 29.88 13.49
C PHE A 15 0.63 29.11 14.63
N GLN A 16 -0.68 29.17 14.69
CA GLN A 16 -1.46 28.36 15.65
C GLN A 16 -1.37 26.86 15.34
N LYS A 17 -0.84 26.50 14.18
CA LYS A 17 -0.78 25.13 13.69
C LYS A 17 0.46 24.98 12.81
N SER A 18 1.24 23.91 13.00
CA SER A 18 2.37 23.56 12.14
C SER A 18 2.24 22.13 11.66
N GLU A 19 2.65 21.88 10.43
CA GLU A 19 2.68 20.56 9.82
C GLU A 19 4.10 20.26 9.36
N LEU A 20 4.63 19.11 9.77
CA LEU A 20 5.91 18.61 9.30
C LEU A 20 5.67 17.52 8.26
N PHE A 21 6.19 17.73 7.07
CA PHE A 21 6.20 16.74 6.01
C PHE A 21 7.58 16.09 5.93
N SER A 22 7.65 14.76 6.04
CA SER A 22 8.88 13.99 5.87
C SER A 22 8.72 12.97 4.75
N VAL A 23 9.72 12.92 3.88
CA VAL A 23 9.78 11.97 2.75
C VAL A 23 10.88 10.96 3.02
N THR A 24 10.61 9.69 2.78
CA THR A 24 11.65 8.68 2.74
C THR A 24 12.39 8.80 1.41
N GLU A 25 13.57 9.41 1.42
CA GLU A 25 14.36 9.71 0.21
C GLU A 25 14.78 8.45 -0.55
N LYS A 26 15.04 7.36 0.19
CA LYS A 26 15.45 6.09 -0.40
C LYS A 26 14.77 4.93 0.31
N ILE A 27 14.02 4.15 -0.45
CA ILE A 27 13.40 2.93 0.02
C ILE A 27 14.34 1.76 -0.27
N TYR A 28 14.88 1.14 0.78
CA TYR A 28 15.70 -0.07 0.66
C TYR A 28 14.80 -1.30 0.57
N ASN A 29 15.16 -2.25 -0.31
CA ASN A 29 14.40 -3.47 -0.53
C ASN A 29 12.90 -3.19 -0.74
N PRO A 30 12.53 -2.39 -1.76
CA PRO A 30 11.17 -1.88 -1.91
C PRO A 30 10.13 -2.94 -2.27
N LYS A 31 10.55 -4.21 -2.43
CA LYS A 31 9.69 -5.30 -2.90
C LYS A 31 9.52 -6.37 -1.84
N PHE A 32 8.29 -6.83 -1.71
CA PHE A 32 7.94 -8.01 -0.94
C PHE A 32 7.09 -8.93 -1.81
N THR A 33 7.42 -10.21 -1.85
CA THR A 33 6.67 -11.23 -2.59
C THR A 33 6.16 -12.29 -1.63
N TRP A 34 4.87 -12.56 -1.73
CA TRP A 34 4.19 -13.60 -0.97
C TRP A 34 3.74 -14.73 -1.90
N THR A 35 4.12 -15.95 -1.55
CA THR A 35 3.70 -17.17 -2.25
C THR A 35 2.58 -17.84 -1.46
N ILE A 36 1.41 -17.91 -2.04
CA ILE A 36 0.22 -18.53 -1.47
C ILE A 36 0.17 -19.96 -2.01
N GLN A 37 0.43 -20.94 -1.15
CA GLN A 37 0.35 -22.37 -1.49
C GLN A 37 -1.07 -22.91 -1.24
N GLY A 38 -1.47 -23.89 -2.04
CA GLY A 38 -2.79 -24.51 -1.91
C GLY A 38 -3.92 -23.53 -2.23
N PHE A 39 -3.70 -22.65 -3.20
CA PHE A 39 -4.63 -21.55 -3.54
C PHE A 39 -6.06 -22.07 -3.81
N SER A 40 -6.22 -23.23 -4.45
CA SER A 40 -7.52 -23.83 -4.73
C SER A 40 -8.30 -24.27 -3.48
N LYS A 41 -7.59 -24.45 -2.36
CA LYS A 41 -8.14 -24.92 -1.07
C LYS A 41 -8.32 -23.79 -0.06
N LEU A 42 -8.05 -22.54 -0.44
CA LEU A 42 -8.32 -21.40 0.41
C LEU A 42 -9.83 -21.25 0.59
N LEU A 43 -10.33 -21.85 1.69
CA LEU A 43 -11.74 -21.78 2.10
C LEU A 43 -12.05 -20.54 2.94
N LYS A 44 -11.02 -19.75 3.25
CA LYS A 44 -11.17 -18.52 4.02
C LYS A 44 -11.68 -17.39 3.12
N ASP A 45 -12.53 -16.57 3.67
CA ASP A 45 -13.01 -15.36 2.98
C ASP A 45 -11.85 -14.39 2.72
N THR A 46 -10.84 -14.38 3.59
CA THR A 46 -9.65 -13.54 3.47
C THR A 46 -8.41 -14.23 4.02
N ASP A 47 -7.25 -13.90 3.48
CA ASP A 47 -5.95 -14.34 3.98
C ASP A 47 -4.95 -13.17 3.96
N TYR A 48 -3.91 -13.26 4.82
CA TYR A 48 -2.89 -12.23 5.01
C TYR A 48 -1.49 -12.82 4.84
N SER A 49 -0.61 -12.04 4.23
CA SER A 49 0.82 -12.36 4.23
C SER A 49 1.41 -12.26 5.64
N ASP A 50 2.63 -12.76 5.80
CA ASP A 50 3.47 -12.34 6.93
C ASP A 50 3.66 -10.82 6.92
N VAL A 51 3.93 -10.27 8.10
CA VAL A 51 4.29 -8.87 8.24
C VAL A 51 5.66 -8.64 7.62
N PHE A 52 5.79 -7.62 6.77
CA PHE A 52 7.06 -7.21 6.18
C PHE A 52 7.35 -5.74 6.47
N PHE A 53 8.63 -5.39 6.52
CA PHE A 53 9.10 -4.06 6.91
C PHE A 53 9.70 -3.33 5.72
N ILE A 54 9.07 -2.22 5.31
CA ILE A 54 9.56 -1.35 4.23
C ILE A 54 9.27 0.10 4.62
N GLY A 55 10.27 0.99 4.45
CA GLY A 55 10.12 2.42 4.70
C GLY A 55 9.76 2.76 6.14
N GLU A 56 10.42 2.08 7.08
CA GLU A 56 10.23 2.25 8.53
C GLU A 56 8.83 1.92 9.04
N ARG A 57 8.06 1.10 8.28
CA ARG A 57 6.70 0.69 8.62
C ARG A 57 6.47 -0.80 8.36
N ASN A 58 5.57 -1.36 9.12
CA ASN A 58 5.14 -2.75 9.01
C ASN A 58 3.88 -2.86 8.14
N TRP A 59 3.92 -3.75 7.18
CA TRP A 59 2.89 -3.92 6.16
C TRP A 59 2.46 -5.38 6.06
N GLN A 60 1.27 -5.59 5.49
CA GLN A 60 0.77 -6.90 5.07
C GLN A 60 0.04 -6.77 3.73
N ILE A 61 0.13 -7.80 2.89
CA ILE A 61 -0.77 -7.97 1.76
C ILE A 61 -1.98 -8.77 2.24
N GLN A 62 -3.18 -8.28 1.95
CA GLN A 62 -4.43 -8.98 2.19
C GLN A 62 -5.04 -9.40 0.87
N VAL A 63 -5.51 -10.64 0.78
CA VAL A 63 -6.24 -11.15 -0.36
C VAL A 63 -7.58 -11.71 0.05
N TYR A 64 -8.55 -11.58 -0.84
CA TYR A 64 -9.84 -12.26 -0.79
C TYR A 64 -9.90 -13.18 -2.02
N PRO A 65 -9.65 -14.49 -1.86
CA PRO A 65 -9.51 -15.42 -2.99
C PRO A 65 -10.76 -15.51 -3.89
N SER A 66 -11.93 -15.35 -3.30
CA SER A 66 -13.22 -15.32 -4.01
C SER A 66 -13.76 -13.92 -4.23
N GLY A 67 -12.95 -12.90 -3.92
CA GLY A 67 -13.33 -11.50 -4.01
C GLY A 67 -14.15 -11.00 -2.81
N ARG A 68 -14.28 -9.70 -2.74
CA ARG A 68 -15.17 -9.00 -1.80
C ARG A 68 -15.89 -7.87 -2.52
N ALA A 69 -16.96 -7.36 -1.92
CA ALA A 69 -17.76 -6.24 -2.42
C ALA A 69 -18.08 -6.41 -3.92
N THR A 70 -17.66 -5.48 -4.80
CA THR A 70 -17.93 -5.56 -6.25
C THR A 70 -17.24 -6.74 -6.93
N GLY A 71 -16.16 -7.25 -6.35
CA GLY A 71 -15.38 -8.38 -6.86
C GLY A 71 -15.88 -9.76 -6.42
N GLU A 72 -16.85 -9.82 -5.50
CA GLU A 72 -17.34 -11.10 -4.94
C GLU A 72 -17.81 -12.07 -6.01
N GLY A 73 -17.27 -13.28 -5.99
CA GLY A 73 -17.55 -14.34 -6.97
C GLY A 73 -17.01 -14.09 -8.38
N LYS A 74 -16.36 -12.95 -8.65
CA LYS A 74 -15.90 -12.55 -9.99
C LYS A 74 -14.39 -12.38 -10.10
N ALA A 75 -13.77 -11.84 -9.07
CA ALA A 75 -12.35 -11.47 -9.09
C ALA A 75 -11.70 -11.76 -7.75
N LEU A 76 -10.40 -12.00 -7.73
CA LEU A 76 -9.59 -11.90 -6.52
C LEU A 76 -9.49 -10.42 -6.15
N SER A 77 -9.71 -10.10 -4.87
CA SER A 77 -9.44 -8.77 -4.34
C SER A 77 -8.07 -8.75 -3.65
N MET A 78 -7.36 -7.63 -3.73
CA MET A 78 -6.05 -7.48 -3.12
C MET A 78 -5.83 -6.07 -2.58
N PHE A 79 -5.30 -6.00 -1.35
CA PHE A 79 -5.08 -4.76 -0.61
C PHE A 79 -3.70 -4.76 0.02
N LEU A 80 -3.11 -3.57 0.08
CA LEU A 80 -1.94 -3.27 0.90
C LEU A 80 -2.42 -2.66 2.21
N ASN A 81 -2.09 -3.29 3.33
CA ASN A 81 -2.48 -2.84 4.66
C ASN A 81 -1.25 -2.45 5.48
N LEU A 82 -1.40 -1.45 6.34
CA LEU A 82 -0.51 -1.30 7.48
C LEU A 82 -0.81 -2.41 8.50
N ASP A 83 0.23 -2.92 9.15
CA ASP A 83 0.03 -3.87 10.26
C ASP A 83 -0.84 -3.23 11.36
N SER A 84 -1.78 -3.99 11.90
CA SER A 84 -2.70 -3.54 12.94
C SER A 84 -2.00 -3.09 14.23
N LYS A 85 -0.75 -3.50 14.43
CA LYS A 85 0.11 -3.10 15.55
C LYS A 85 0.91 -1.83 15.28
N GLU A 86 0.83 -1.28 14.05
CA GLU A 86 1.55 -0.08 13.69
C GLU A 86 1.06 1.11 14.53
N LYS A 87 2.01 1.86 15.07
CA LYS A 87 1.69 2.99 15.93
C LYS A 87 1.76 4.29 15.15
N PHE A 88 0.70 5.05 15.23
CA PHE A 88 0.63 6.40 14.71
C PHE A 88 0.84 7.41 15.83
N ARG A 89 1.53 8.49 15.52
CA ARG A 89 1.51 9.68 16.38
C ARG A 89 0.17 10.40 16.21
N PRO A 90 -0.24 11.22 17.17
CA PRO A 90 -1.45 12.03 17.00
C PRO A 90 -1.41 12.80 15.67
N TYR A 91 -2.49 12.72 14.90
CA TYR A 91 -2.66 13.38 13.60
C TYR A 91 -1.65 12.97 12.50
N GLU A 92 -0.87 11.94 12.72
CA GLU A 92 0.04 11.41 11.70
C GLU A 92 -0.77 10.76 10.56
N LYS A 93 -0.38 11.08 9.32
CA LYS A 93 -0.85 10.43 8.10
C LYS A 93 0.36 9.93 7.33
N ILE A 94 0.22 8.79 6.70
CA ILE A 94 1.27 8.19 5.87
C ILE A 94 0.75 8.15 4.43
N TYR A 95 1.42 8.85 3.53
CA TYR A 95 1.18 8.74 2.10
C TYR A 95 2.04 7.62 1.53
N VAL A 96 1.42 6.80 0.67
CA VAL A 96 2.10 5.70 0.00
C VAL A 96 1.78 5.73 -1.49
N ARG A 97 2.82 5.52 -2.30
CA ARG A 97 2.68 5.12 -3.69
C ARG A 97 3.39 3.79 -3.87
N ALA A 98 2.66 2.80 -4.36
CA ALA A 98 3.11 1.43 -4.53
C ALA A 98 2.48 0.78 -5.76
N LYS A 99 3.02 -0.36 -6.16
CA LYS A 99 2.45 -1.24 -7.17
C LYS A 99 2.14 -2.58 -6.55
N LEU A 100 0.90 -3.03 -6.69
CA LEU A 100 0.49 -4.39 -6.39
C LEU A 100 0.54 -5.22 -7.66
N ARG A 101 0.97 -6.50 -7.54
CA ARG A 101 1.07 -7.42 -8.67
C ARG A 101 0.55 -8.80 -8.31
N VAL A 102 -0.11 -9.42 -9.28
CA VAL A 102 -0.19 -10.88 -9.39
C VAL A 102 0.87 -11.29 -10.42
N LEU A 103 1.82 -12.11 -9.98
CA LEU A 103 2.95 -12.52 -10.81
C LEU A 103 2.53 -13.64 -11.77
N ASN A 104 2.90 -13.49 -13.02
CA ASN A 104 2.79 -14.55 -13.99
C ASN A 104 4.00 -15.48 -13.87
N GLN A 105 3.76 -16.77 -13.64
CA GLN A 105 4.80 -17.75 -13.38
C GLN A 105 5.32 -18.45 -14.65
N ARG A 106 4.71 -18.17 -15.80
CA ARG A 106 5.09 -18.77 -17.10
C ARG A 106 5.46 -17.75 -18.16
N GLN A 107 4.91 -16.55 -18.07
CA GLN A 107 5.11 -15.47 -19.04
C GLN A 107 5.52 -14.21 -18.30
N PHE A 108 6.13 -13.24 -18.99
CA PHE A 108 6.66 -12.03 -18.37
C PHE A 108 5.61 -10.96 -18.01
N ARG A 109 4.33 -11.14 -18.36
CA ARG A 109 3.29 -10.15 -18.09
C ARG A 109 2.57 -10.47 -16.79
N ASN A 110 2.91 -9.71 -15.76
CA ASN A 110 2.18 -9.66 -14.51
C ASN A 110 0.89 -8.84 -14.69
N VAL A 111 -0.13 -9.08 -13.84
CA VAL A 111 -1.19 -8.11 -13.63
C VAL A 111 -0.68 -7.14 -12.57
N GLU A 112 -0.62 -5.85 -12.90
CA GLU A 112 -0.11 -4.79 -12.05
C GLU A 112 -1.16 -3.69 -11.92
N ARG A 113 -1.32 -3.18 -10.68
CA ARG A 113 -2.17 -2.03 -10.40
C ARG A 113 -1.48 -1.10 -9.40
N PRO A 114 -1.52 0.23 -9.60
CA PRO A 114 -0.96 1.19 -8.65
C PRO A 114 -1.86 1.32 -7.42
N VAL A 115 -1.24 1.60 -6.29
CA VAL A 115 -1.91 2.07 -5.07
C VAL A 115 -1.27 3.40 -4.72
N GLU A 116 -2.08 4.43 -4.58
CA GLU A 116 -1.62 5.77 -4.23
C GLU A 116 -2.65 6.41 -3.31
N ASP A 117 -2.35 6.46 -2.01
CA ASP A 117 -3.30 6.99 -1.04
C ASP A 117 -2.66 7.27 0.33
N TRP A 118 -3.47 7.87 1.21
CA TRP A 118 -3.12 8.19 2.57
C TRP A 118 -3.62 7.13 3.55
N TYR A 119 -2.72 6.66 4.41
CA TYR A 119 -3.04 5.78 5.54
C TYR A 119 -3.17 6.62 6.81
N ASN A 120 -4.23 6.37 7.55
CA ASN A 120 -4.54 7.06 8.81
C ASN A 120 -4.47 6.06 9.97
N GLY A 121 -4.19 6.57 11.16
CA GLY A 121 -4.24 5.76 12.39
C GLY A 121 -5.65 5.36 12.79
N PRO A 122 -5.78 4.46 13.80
CA PRO A 122 -7.05 4.01 14.33
C PRO A 122 -7.94 5.17 14.75
N GLY A 123 -9.23 5.15 14.35
CA GLY A 123 -10.20 6.16 14.70
C GLY A 123 -10.40 7.29 13.69
N TYR A 124 -9.63 7.34 12.62
CA TYR A 124 -9.72 8.36 11.57
C TYR A 124 -10.37 7.87 10.27
N GLY A 125 -11.24 6.86 10.33
CA GLY A 125 -11.98 6.33 9.17
C GLY A 125 -11.34 5.09 8.55
N PRO A 126 -11.87 4.57 7.42
CA PRO A 126 -11.33 3.42 6.72
C PRO A 126 -9.99 3.78 6.10
N GLY A 127 -8.89 3.34 6.68
CA GLY A 127 -7.57 3.76 6.23
C GLY A 127 -6.43 2.82 6.56
N TYR A 128 -6.76 1.56 6.91
CA TYR A 128 -5.74 0.57 7.17
C TYR A 128 -5.23 -0.13 5.92
N GLY A 129 -5.99 -0.09 4.82
CA GLY A 129 -5.61 -0.77 3.59
C GLY A 129 -6.23 -0.15 2.35
N TRP A 130 -5.44 -0.09 1.30
CA TRP A 130 -5.84 0.37 -0.02
C TRP A 130 -5.53 -0.68 -1.07
N GLY A 131 -6.41 -0.82 -2.04
CA GLY A 131 -6.29 -1.82 -3.10
C GLY A 131 -7.53 -1.91 -3.97
N TYR A 132 -7.83 -3.11 -4.44
CA TYR A 132 -8.86 -3.31 -5.45
C TYR A 132 -9.75 -4.50 -5.11
N ASP A 133 -11.06 -4.29 -5.11
CA ASP A 133 -12.06 -5.36 -4.99
C ASP A 133 -12.02 -6.31 -6.21
N GLU A 134 -11.74 -5.77 -7.39
CA GLU A 134 -11.61 -6.53 -8.65
C GLU A 134 -10.16 -6.44 -9.17
N PHE A 135 -9.20 -7.12 -8.51
CA PHE A 135 -7.80 -7.05 -8.91
C PHE A 135 -7.51 -7.84 -10.18
N ILE A 136 -7.89 -9.11 -10.20
CA ILE A 136 -7.78 -10.00 -11.36
C ILE A 136 -8.99 -10.93 -11.39
N SER A 137 -9.54 -11.19 -12.58
CA SER A 137 -10.71 -12.05 -12.71
C SER A 137 -10.44 -13.49 -12.27
N LEU A 138 -11.41 -14.14 -11.63
CA LEU A 138 -11.30 -15.56 -11.27
C LEU A 138 -11.19 -16.46 -12.50
N SER A 139 -11.75 -16.03 -13.65
CA SER A 139 -11.60 -16.76 -14.91
C SER A 139 -10.14 -16.77 -15.37
N ASP A 140 -9.43 -15.65 -15.23
CA ASP A 140 -8.01 -15.55 -15.59
C ASP A 140 -7.11 -16.36 -14.64
N LEU A 141 -7.44 -16.39 -13.37
CA LEU A 141 -6.71 -17.21 -12.38
C LEU A 141 -6.91 -18.72 -12.60
N LYS A 142 -8.12 -19.13 -12.97
CA LYS A 142 -8.45 -20.55 -13.23
C LYS A 142 -7.94 -21.04 -14.58
N ASP A 143 -7.64 -20.15 -15.51
CA ASP A 143 -7.10 -20.50 -16.82
C ASP A 143 -5.62 -20.86 -16.69
N SER A 144 -5.33 -22.17 -16.71
CA SER A 144 -3.96 -22.69 -16.60
C SER A 144 -3.02 -22.21 -17.71
N SER A 145 -3.57 -21.79 -18.86
CA SER A 145 -2.76 -21.29 -19.98
C SER A 145 -2.19 -19.91 -19.68
N LYS A 146 -2.84 -19.13 -18.80
CA LYS A 146 -2.40 -17.79 -18.42
C LYS A 146 -1.27 -17.76 -17.41
N GLY A 147 -1.01 -18.85 -16.68
CA GLY A 147 0.17 -19.02 -15.83
C GLY A 147 0.21 -18.18 -14.55
N PHE A 148 -0.92 -17.70 -14.04
CA PHE A 148 -0.99 -17.00 -12.76
C PHE A 148 -1.01 -17.96 -11.57
N VAL A 149 -1.73 -19.08 -11.69
CA VAL A 149 -1.70 -20.17 -10.72
C VAL A 149 -0.98 -21.35 -11.34
N VAL A 150 0.14 -21.75 -10.75
CA VAL A 150 0.97 -22.88 -11.20
C VAL A 150 1.23 -23.80 -10.02
N ASN A 151 1.02 -25.12 -10.19
CA ASN A 151 1.15 -26.11 -9.12
C ASN A 151 0.39 -25.71 -7.84
N ASP A 152 -0.82 -25.16 -8.01
CA ASP A 152 -1.69 -24.66 -6.94
C ASP A 152 -1.05 -23.54 -6.08
N MET A 153 -0.12 -22.79 -6.69
CA MET A 153 0.53 -21.63 -6.07
C MET A 153 0.15 -20.36 -6.81
N LEU A 154 -0.19 -19.32 -6.04
CA LEU A 154 -0.36 -17.95 -6.51
C LEU A 154 0.76 -17.10 -5.90
N MET A 155 1.39 -16.26 -6.71
CA MET A 155 2.41 -15.32 -6.24
C MET A 155 1.91 -13.89 -6.38
N VAL A 156 1.90 -13.16 -5.26
CA VAL A 156 1.55 -11.74 -5.21
C VAL A 156 2.74 -10.93 -4.72
N GLN A 157 2.83 -9.69 -5.18
CA GLN A 157 3.97 -8.83 -4.86
C GLN A 157 3.50 -7.40 -4.66
N VAL A 158 4.15 -6.70 -3.74
CA VAL A 158 4.11 -5.25 -3.64
C VAL A 158 5.50 -4.68 -3.95
N GLU A 159 5.53 -3.53 -4.61
CA GLU A 159 6.71 -2.69 -4.79
C GLU A 159 6.37 -1.28 -4.31
N MET A 160 7.05 -0.83 -3.26
CA MET A 160 6.89 0.52 -2.72
C MET A 160 7.70 1.51 -3.56
N GLU A 161 7.06 2.58 -4.05
CA GLU A 161 7.70 3.61 -4.87
C GLU A 161 7.98 4.90 -4.10
N ALA A 162 7.06 5.26 -3.19
CA ALA A 162 7.22 6.41 -2.30
C ALA A 162 6.49 6.19 -0.99
N ILE A 163 7.08 6.68 0.10
CA ILE A 163 6.48 6.74 1.43
C ILE A 163 6.80 8.11 2.01
N SER A 164 5.77 8.81 2.50
CA SER A 164 5.91 10.10 3.16
C SER A 164 5.03 10.13 4.40
N SER A 165 5.39 10.91 5.39
CA SER A 165 4.54 11.10 6.57
C SER A 165 4.34 12.56 6.89
N THR A 166 3.13 12.91 7.35
CA THR A 166 2.82 14.22 7.90
C THR A 166 2.61 14.11 9.40
N LYS A 167 3.12 15.11 10.12
CA LYS A 167 2.89 15.31 11.56
C LYS A 167 2.30 16.68 11.74
N TYR A 168 1.17 16.70 12.40
CA TYR A 168 0.48 17.94 12.73
C TYR A 168 0.73 18.27 14.20
N PHE A 169 1.12 19.50 14.47
CA PHE A 169 1.33 20.02 15.82
C PHE A 169 0.23 21.04 16.12
N PRO A 170 -0.82 20.67 16.86
CA PRO A 170 -1.75 21.65 17.40
C PRO A 170 -0.99 22.49 18.41
N SER A 171 -1.25 23.79 18.42
CA SER A 171 -0.77 24.74 19.45
C SER A 171 -1.40 24.48 20.79
#